data_9923f7f4522d2c4f7f30fe30cd76d108
#
_entry.id   9923f7f4522d2c4f7f30fe30cd76d108
#
_cell.length_a   1.000
_cell.length_b   1.000
_cell.length_c   1.000
_cell.angle_alpha   90.00
_cell.angle_beta   90.00
_cell.angle_gamma   90.00
#
_symmetry.space_group_name_H-M   'P 1'
#
loop_
_entity.id
_entity.type
_entity.pdbx_description
1 polymer ?
#
loop_
_entity_poly.entity_id
_entity_poly.type
_entity_poly.pdbx_seq_one_letter_code
_entity_poly.pdbx_strand_id
1 'polypeptide(L)'
;MPNPLRLAYLVFEARKPARWERFMKDMLGLPAPAVHADGSTGWRVDGASQRLVVTPGPRDYLAAVGLECADEHELRQLVQRLQAAGHRAEQGDAALCSQRKVQHLWHVNDPEQGRVELCVGLAEAATPFASAAFPDGFETGALGLGHVVLVAQDLAAMEAFYGGLLGFGVTERLQTQVGPVHIRGTFMHCNQRHHSLALFDLPSSFRIHHFMLQARSLRDVGRAFERAESLGLPIDLDLGQHPEPDGTFSFYAETPSGFAFEIGAQTQAI
;
A
#
# COMPACT_ATOMS: atom_id res chain seq x y z
N MET A 1 3.11 19.92 12.18
CA MET A 1 2.05 19.16 12.87
C MET A 1 2.04 17.78 12.24
N PRO A 2 1.80 16.69 12.99
CA PRO A 2 1.74 15.38 12.36
C PRO A 2 0.65 15.40 11.30
N ASN A 3 0.96 14.86 10.11
CA ASN A 3 -0.03 14.68 9.06
C ASN A 3 -1.02 13.60 9.55
N PRO A 4 -2.32 13.86 9.59
CA PRO A 4 -3.31 12.92 10.11
C PRO A 4 -3.64 11.77 9.17
N LEU A 5 -2.90 11.61 8.07
CA LEU A 5 -3.12 10.56 7.09
C LEU A 5 -2.44 9.24 7.47
N ARG A 6 -3.06 8.13 7.04
CA ARG A 6 -2.43 6.80 7.04
C ARG A 6 -2.82 6.02 5.80
N LEU A 7 -1.92 5.16 5.32
CA LEU A 7 -2.24 4.21 4.25
C LEU A 7 -3.30 3.24 4.77
N ALA A 8 -4.52 3.36 4.25
CA ALA A 8 -5.67 2.59 4.71
C ALA A 8 -5.74 1.22 4.05
N TYR A 9 -5.70 1.20 2.73
CA TYR A 9 -5.84 -0.01 1.93
C TYR A 9 -5.24 0.16 0.53
N LEU A 10 -5.02 -0.96 -0.13
CA LEU A 10 -4.66 -1.03 -1.55
C LEU A 10 -5.71 -1.83 -2.30
N VAL A 11 -6.04 -1.38 -3.51
CA VAL A 11 -6.97 -2.06 -4.40
C VAL A 11 -6.23 -2.51 -5.65
N PHE A 12 -6.26 -3.80 -5.92
CA PHE A 12 -5.67 -4.41 -7.10
C PHE A 12 -6.77 -4.87 -8.06
N GLU A 13 -6.63 -4.59 -9.34
CA GLU A 13 -7.37 -5.28 -10.37
C GLU A 13 -6.56 -6.49 -10.85
N ALA A 14 -7.22 -7.63 -11.01
CA ALA A 14 -6.55 -8.87 -11.37
C ALA A 14 -7.31 -9.63 -12.46
N ARG A 15 -6.58 -10.05 -13.51
CA ARG A 15 -7.13 -10.95 -14.55
C ARG A 15 -7.43 -12.35 -14.02
N LYS A 16 -6.70 -12.77 -13.00
CA LYS A 16 -6.80 -14.10 -12.40
C LYS A 16 -6.99 -14.02 -10.89
N PRO A 17 -8.17 -13.57 -10.39
CA PRO A 17 -8.43 -13.37 -8.96
C PRO A 17 -8.16 -14.62 -8.11
N ALA A 18 -8.41 -15.82 -8.66
CA ALA A 18 -8.13 -17.08 -7.96
C ALA A 18 -6.63 -17.31 -7.65
N ARG A 19 -5.70 -16.69 -8.41
CA ARG A 19 -4.27 -16.73 -8.08
C ARG A 19 -3.97 -15.82 -6.89
N TRP A 20 -4.62 -14.65 -6.85
CA TRP A 20 -4.53 -13.75 -5.72
C TRP A 20 -5.12 -14.37 -4.45
N GLU A 21 -6.25 -15.08 -4.56
CA GLU A 21 -6.83 -15.79 -3.42
C GLU A 21 -5.84 -16.81 -2.84
N ARG A 22 -5.19 -17.62 -3.69
CA ARG A 22 -4.14 -18.55 -3.24
C ARG A 22 -2.96 -17.81 -2.62
N PHE A 23 -2.48 -16.74 -3.25
CA PHE A 23 -1.39 -15.92 -2.71
C PHE A 23 -1.73 -15.35 -1.32
N MET A 24 -2.92 -14.78 -1.15
CA MET A 24 -3.36 -14.25 0.14
C MET A 24 -3.45 -15.33 1.23
N LYS A 25 -3.90 -16.54 0.87
CA LYS A 25 -4.02 -17.67 1.82
C LYS A 25 -2.69 -18.36 2.05
N ASP A 26 -2.01 -18.76 0.99
CA ASP A 26 -0.88 -19.68 1.08
C ASP A 26 0.44 -18.93 1.37
N MET A 27 0.64 -17.74 0.80
CA MET A 27 1.82 -16.92 1.04
C MET A 27 1.65 -16.01 2.24
N LEU A 28 0.59 -15.22 2.29
CA LEU A 28 0.39 -14.24 3.36
C LEU A 28 -0.38 -14.82 4.56
N GLY A 29 -0.93 -16.03 4.45
CA GLY A 29 -1.64 -16.71 5.55
C GLY A 29 -2.82 -15.92 6.10
N LEU A 30 -3.47 -15.12 5.24
CA LEU A 30 -4.56 -14.26 5.66
C LEU A 30 -5.86 -15.05 5.87
N PRO A 31 -6.72 -14.64 6.81
CA PRO A 31 -8.01 -15.27 7.02
C PRO A 31 -8.91 -15.14 5.78
N ALA A 32 -9.98 -15.94 5.74
CA ALA A 32 -10.95 -15.89 4.64
C ALA A 32 -11.42 -14.45 4.35
N PRO A 33 -11.50 -14.06 3.06
CA PRO A 33 -11.87 -12.70 2.68
C PRO A 33 -13.36 -12.42 2.87
N ALA A 34 -13.70 -11.15 2.99
CA ALA A 34 -15.03 -10.67 2.68
C ALA A 34 -15.24 -10.70 1.15
N VAL A 35 -16.33 -11.28 0.68
CA VAL A 35 -16.71 -11.26 -0.74
C VAL A 35 -17.77 -10.18 -0.95
N HIS A 36 -17.51 -9.29 -1.90
CA HIS A 36 -18.41 -8.19 -2.26
C HIS A 36 -19.33 -8.58 -3.43
N ALA A 37 -20.41 -7.82 -3.62
CA ALA A 37 -21.42 -8.11 -4.64
C ALA A 37 -20.90 -8.07 -6.09
N ASP A 38 -19.82 -7.29 -6.34
CA ASP A 38 -19.15 -7.21 -7.63
C ASP A 38 -18.10 -8.30 -7.87
N GLY A 39 -17.99 -9.27 -6.95
CA GLY A 39 -17.02 -10.35 -6.99
C GLY A 39 -15.62 -9.96 -6.47
N SER A 40 -15.41 -8.73 -6.03
CA SER A 40 -14.16 -8.36 -5.37
C SER A 40 -14.04 -9.01 -3.98
N THR A 41 -12.80 -9.19 -3.53
CA THR A 41 -12.49 -9.80 -2.23
C THR A 41 -11.69 -8.83 -1.38
N GLY A 42 -12.11 -8.65 -0.11
CA GLY A 42 -11.44 -7.83 0.88
C GLY A 42 -10.71 -8.67 1.91
N TRP A 43 -9.41 -8.45 2.07
CA TRP A 43 -8.52 -9.22 2.93
C TRP A 43 -8.02 -8.38 4.10
N ARG A 44 -7.97 -9.02 5.27
CA ARG A 44 -7.50 -8.40 6.51
C ARG A 44 -6.03 -8.71 6.74
N VAL A 45 -5.32 -7.73 7.30
CA VAL A 45 -3.96 -7.92 7.86
C VAL A 45 -3.88 -7.47 9.32
N ASP A 46 -4.99 -6.90 9.83
CA ASP A 46 -5.10 -6.39 11.21
C ASP A 46 -6.56 -6.38 11.68
N GLY A 47 -6.89 -5.51 12.65
CA GLY A 47 -8.23 -5.29 13.18
C GLY A 47 -9.21 -4.66 12.20
N ALA A 48 -8.75 -4.01 11.12
CA ALA A 48 -9.64 -3.46 10.11
C ALA A 48 -10.38 -4.56 9.34
N SER A 49 -11.58 -4.24 8.85
CA SER A 49 -12.41 -5.18 8.09
C SER A 49 -11.76 -5.64 6.80
N GLN A 50 -10.91 -4.79 6.19
CA GLN A 50 -10.08 -5.12 5.03
C GLN A 50 -8.96 -4.10 4.85
N ARG A 51 -7.86 -4.54 4.23
CA ARG A 51 -6.70 -3.71 3.89
C ARG A 51 -6.22 -3.94 2.46
N LEU A 52 -6.38 -5.15 1.94
CA LEU A 52 -6.05 -5.49 0.57
C LEU A 52 -7.34 -5.91 -0.14
N VAL A 53 -7.66 -5.23 -1.25
CA VAL A 53 -8.86 -5.52 -2.04
C VAL A 53 -8.42 -6.00 -3.41
N VAL A 54 -8.97 -7.13 -3.86
CA VAL A 54 -8.71 -7.67 -5.19
C VAL A 54 -10.02 -7.66 -5.98
N THR A 55 -10.03 -6.93 -7.09
CA THR A 55 -11.19 -6.79 -7.99
C THR A 55 -10.93 -7.56 -9.28
N PRO A 56 -11.87 -8.42 -9.72
CA PRO A 56 -11.78 -9.03 -11.03
C PRO A 56 -11.80 -7.98 -12.15
N GLY A 57 -10.93 -8.12 -13.15
CA GLY A 57 -10.92 -7.19 -14.29
C GLY A 57 -9.93 -7.61 -15.39
N PRO A 58 -9.89 -6.86 -16.50
CA PRO A 58 -9.09 -7.20 -17.67
C PRO A 58 -7.59 -6.87 -17.53
N ARG A 59 -7.17 -6.23 -16.45
CA ARG A 59 -5.78 -5.80 -16.23
C ARG A 59 -5.21 -6.40 -14.95
N ASP A 60 -3.89 -6.34 -14.83
CA ASP A 60 -3.14 -6.66 -13.62
C ASP A 60 -2.43 -5.37 -13.16
N TYR A 61 -3.02 -4.61 -12.23
CA TYR A 61 -2.48 -3.30 -11.82
C TYR A 61 -2.98 -2.85 -10.45
N LEU A 62 -2.35 -1.80 -9.90
CA LEU A 62 -2.82 -1.09 -8.71
C LEU A 62 -3.97 -0.15 -9.11
N ALA A 63 -5.19 -0.52 -8.75
CA ALA A 63 -6.41 0.20 -9.11
C ALA A 63 -6.64 1.44 -8.24
N ALA A 64 -6.30 1.38 -6.94
CA ALA A 64 -6.37 2.54 -6.06
C ALA A 64 -5.44 2.42 -4.85
N VAL A 65 -4.98 3.58 -4.36
CA VAL A 65 -4.34 3.76 -3.05
C VAL A 65 -5.34 4.47 -2.14
N GLY A 66 -5.72 3.82 -1.04
CA GLY A 66 -6.63 4.38 -0.04
C GLY A 66 -5.85 5.05 1.09
N LEU A 67 -6.12 6.31 1.35
CA LEU A 67 -5.56 7.10 2.45
C LEU A 67 -6.68 7.48 3.41
N GLU A 68 -6.54 7.14 4.68
CA GLU A 68 -7.52 7.48 5.70
C GLU A 68 -7.13 8.77 6.40
N CYS A 69 -8.06 9.72 6.45
CA CYS A 69 -7.99 10.96 7.23
C CYS A 69 -8.41 10.69 8.68
N ALA A 70 -7.93 11.50 9.60
CA ALA A 70 -8.29 11.37 11.02
C ALA A 70 -9.80 11.55 11.26
N ASP A 71 -10.43 12.46 10.54
CA ASP A 71 -11.86 12.75 10.63
C ASP A 71 -12.40 13.40 9.34
N GLU A 72 -13.71 13.64 9.30
CA GLU A 72 -14.37 14.30 8.17
C GLU A 72 -13.92 15.76 7.95
N HIS A 73 -13.49 16.45 8.99
CA HIS A 73 -13.01 17.83 8.85
C HIS A 73 -11.73 17.86 8.03
N GLU A 74 -10.75 17.00 8.37
CA GLU A 74 -9.51 16.84 7.62
C GLU A 74 -9.77 16.37 6.19
N LEU A 75 -10.69 15.41 5.99
CA LEU A 75 -11.08 14.97 4.66
C LEU A 75 -11.61 16.13 3.81
N ARG A 76 -12.52 16.95 4.36
CA ARG A 76 -13.05 18.11 3.63
C ARG A 76 -11.98 19.15 3.32
N GLN A 77 -11.04 19.42 4.24
CA GLN A 77 -9.92 20.33 3.99
C GLN A 77 -9.01 19.84 2.86
N LEU A 78 -8.69 18.56 2.83
CA LEU A 78 -7.89 17.96 1.74
C LEU A 78 -8.60 18.06 0.40
N VAL A 79 -9.89 17.72 0.35
CA VAL A 79 -10.71 17.82 -0.87
C VAL A 79 -10.76 19.26 -1.37
N GLN A 80 -10.98 20.24 -0.50
CA GLN A 80 -10.99 21.66 -0.89
C GLN A 80 -9.63 22.12 -1.42
N ARG A 81 -8.52 21.68 -0.82
CA ARG A 81 -7.16 21.98 -1.27
C ARG A 81 -6.90 21.42 -2.67
N LEU A 82 -7.29 20.17 -2.91
CA LEU A 82 -7.17 19.52 -4.21
C LEU A 82 -8.00 20.26 -5.29
N GLN A 83 -9.24 20.59 -4.98
CA GLN A 83 -10.13 21.32 -5.89
C GLN A 83 -9.62 22.74 -6.19
N ALA A 84 -9.11 23.44 -5.18
CA ALA A 84 -8.50 24.77 -5.36
C ALA A 84 -7.23 24.72 -6.24
N ALA A 85 -6.50 23.59 -6.23
CA ALA A 85 -5.37 23.34 -7.11
C ALA A 85 -5.77 22.81 -8.51
N GLY A 86 -7.07 22.74 -8.83
CA GLY A 86 -7.57 22.32 -10.12
C GLY A 86 -7.73 20.80 -10.31
N HIS A 87 -7.54 20.00 -9.26
CA HIS A 87 -7.78 18.57 -9.33
C HIS A 87 -9.27 18.24 -9.20
N ARG A 88 -9.75 17.31 -10.03
CA ARG A 88 -11.12 16.84 -9.97
C ARG A 88 -11.28 15.79 -8.87
N ALA A 89 -11.62 16.25 -7.67
CA ALA A 89 -11.97 15.37 -6.55
C ALA A 89 -13.48 15.11 -6.59
N GLU A 90 -13.87 13.83 -6.62
CA GLU A 90 -15.26 13.37 -6.71
C GLU A 90 -15.63 12.54 -5.48
N GLN A 91 -16.84 12.73 -4.99
CA GLN A 91 -17.35 11.95 -3.87
C GLN A 91 -17.75 10.55 -4.35
N GLY A 92 -17.30 9.53 -3.63
CA GLY A 92 -17.72 8.16 -3.83
C GLY A 92 -19.18 7.96 -3.38
N ASP A 93 -19.91 7.15 -4.12
CA ASP A 93 -21.28 6.79 -3.76
C ASP A 93 -21.34 5.77 -2.60
N ALA A 94 -22.55 5.49 -2.13
CA ALA A 94 -22.76 4.56 -1.03
C ALA A 94 -22.29 3.14 -1.35
N ALA A 95 -22.36 2.72 -2.62
CA ALA A 95 -21.91 1.40 -3.05
C ALA A 95 -20.39 1.28 -2.94
N LEU A 96 -19.64 2.30 -3.39
CA LEU A 96 -18.19 2.35 -3.25
C LEU A 96 -17.75 2.42 -1.79
N CYS A 97 -18.40 3.27 -0.97
CA CYS A 97 -18.11 3.34 0.47
C CYS A 97 -18.33 1.97 1.15
N SER A 98 -19.42 1.28 0.83
CA SER A 98 -19.71 -0.05 1.35
C SER A 98 -18.68 -1.09 0.92
N GLN A 99 -18.24 -1.05 -0.35
CA GLN A 99 -17.20 -1.93 -0.89
C GLN A 99 -15.84 -1.68 -0.22
N ARG A 100 -15.49 -0.41 0.05
CA ARG A 100 -14.24 -0.02 0.74
C ARG A 100 -14.32 -0.17 2.26
N LYS A 101 -15.51 -0.45 2.81
CA LYS A 101 -15.76 -0.54 4.26
C LYS A 101 -15.38 0.75 4.99
N VAL A 102 -15.77 1.89 4.43
CA VAL A 102 -15.52 3.23 4.98
C VAL A 102 -16.84 4.01 5.11
N GLN A 103 -16.85 5.02 5.97
CA GLN A 103 -18.04 5.86 6.16
C GLN A 103 -18.20 6.87 5.01
N HIS A 104 -17.12 7.56 4.66
CA HIS A 104 -17.08 8.53 3.57
C HIS A 104 -15.79 8.34 2.76
N LEU A 105 -15.91 8.59 1.46
CA LEU A 105 -14.82 8.47 0.52
C LEU A 105 -14.91 9.56 -0.55
N TRP A 106 -13.76 10.12 -0.90
CA TRP A 106 -13.55 10.93 -2.09
C TRP A 106 -12.41 10.33 -2.89
N HIS A 107 -12.42 10.51 -4.20
CA HIS A 107 -11.33 10.05 -5.04
C HIS A 107 -10.85 11.14 -5.99
N VAL A 108 -9.59 11.09 -6.31
CA VAL A 108 -8.87 11.99 -7.21
C VAL A 108 -7.83 11.19 -7.97
N ASN A 109 -7.49 11.62 -9.17
CA ASN A 109 -6.34 11.06 -9.85
C ASN A 109 -5.08 11.88 -9.56
N ASP A 110 -3.97 11.21 -9.29
CA ASP A 110 -2.67 11.85 -9.24
C ASP A 110 -2.21 12.31 -10.65
N PRO A 111 -1.09 13.03 -10.78
CA PRO A 111 -0.62 13.54 -12.07
C PRO A 111 -0.45 12.46 -13.14
N GLU A 112 -0.20 11.22 -12.76
CA GLU A 112 -0.04 10.09 -13.68
C GLU A 112 -1.29 9.21 -13.81
N GLN A 113 -2.46 9.79 -13.50
CA GLN A 113 -3.78 9.16 -13.62
C GLN A 113 -4.01 7.98 -12.69
N GLY A 114 -3.19 7.84 -11.67
CA GLY A 114 -3.43 6.86 -10.63
C GLY A 114 -4.48 7.30 -9.64
N ARG A 115 -5.44 6.43 -9.35
CA ARG A 115 -6.53 6.73 -8.43
C ARG A 115 -6.03 6.74 -6.98
N VAL A 116 -6.30 7.84 -6.28
CA VAL A 116 -6.13 8.02 -4.85
C VAL A 116 -7.51 8.17 -4.23
N GLU A 117 -7.80 7.37 -3.22
CA GLU A 117 -9.04 7.40 -2.46
C GLU A 117 -8.77 7.98 -1.07
N LEU A 118 -9.41 9.10 -0.75
CA LEU A 118 -9.34 9.74 0.57
C LEU A 118 -10.57 9.34 1.35
N CYS A 119 -10.43 8.72 2.51
CA CYS A 119 -11.55 8.18 3.26
C CYS A 119 -11.50 8.51 4.75
N VAL A 120 -12.61 8.27 5.43
CA VAL A 120 -12.73 8.28 6.90
C VAL A 120 -13.57 7.11 7.36
N GLY A 121 -13.30 6.65 8.56
CA GLY A 121 -14.11 5.65 9.24
C GLY A 121 -13.98 4.27 8.62
N LEU A 122 -12.74 3.83 8.38
CA LEU A 122 -12.48 2.43 7.99
C LEU A 122 -13.02 1.50 9.07
N ALA A 123 -13.93 0.62 8.67
CA ALA A 123 -14.61 -0.26 9.59
C ALA A 123 -13.66 -1.28 10.22
N GLU A 124 -13.86 -1.54 11.50
CA GLU A 124 -13.20 -2.63 12.19
C GLU A 124 -13.94 -3.96 12.01
N ALA A 125 -13.23 -5.04 12.09
CA ALA A 125 -13.79 -6.37 12.06
C ALA A 125 -14.33 -6.77 13.44
N ALA A 126 -15.40 -7.56 13.46
CA ALA A 126 -16.02 -8.05 14.70
C ALA A 126 -15.14 -9.03 15.49
N THR A 127 -14.12 -9.61 14.85
CA THR A 127 -13.22 -10.60 15.46
C THR A 127 -11.77 -10.15 15.41
N PRO A 128 -10.93 -10.49 16.40
CA PRO A 128 -9.49 -10.24 16.33
C PRO A 128 -8.86 -10.81 15.05
N PHE A 129 -7.79 -10.17 14.58
CA PHE A 129 -6.97 -10.73 13.50
C PHE A 129 -6.14 -11.90 14.06
N ALA A 130 -6.06 -12.97 13.30
CA ALA A 130 -5.17 -14.08 13.58
C ALA A 130 -4.66 -14.68 12.26
N SER A 131 -3.37 -15.00 12.23
CA SER A 131 -2.71 -15.69 11.13
C SER A 131 -1.75 -16.73 11.68
N ALA A 132 -1.84 -17.97 11.18
CA ALA A 132 -0.86 -19.00 11.53
C ALA A 132 0.51 -18.75 10.86
N ALA A 133 0.51 -18.05 9.73
CA ALA A 133 1.73 -17.70 9.00
C ALA A 133 2.48 -16.50 9.61
N PHE A 134 1.75 -15.62 10.28
CA PHE A 134 2.26 -14.45 10.99
C PHE A 134 1.63 -14.37 12.39
N PRO A 135 2.06 -15.24 13.33
CA PRO A 135 1.43 -15.34 14.65
C PRO A 135 1.56 -14.06 15.48
N ASP A 136 2.62 -13.27 15.27
CA ASP A 136 2.81 -11.97 15.92
C ASP A 136 2.08 -10.83 15.20
N GLY A 137 1.53 -11.10 13.99
CA GLY A 137 0.83 -10.13 13.17
C GLY A 137 1.72 -9.10 12.48
N PHE A 138 1.09 -8.00 12.07
CA PHE A 138 1.75 -6.91 11.33
C PHE A 138 1.73 -5.60 12.12
N GLU A 139 2.74 -4.75 11.88
CA GLU A 139 2.76 -3.38 12.39
C GLU A 139 1.83 -2.49 11.56
N THR A 140 0.71 -2.13 12.17
CA THR A 140 -0.39 -1.37 11.56
C THR A 140 -0.90 -0.28 12.51
N GLY A 141 -2.18 -0.15 12.71
CA GLY A 141 -2.79 0.84 13.62
C GLY A 141 -2.58 2.26 13.13
N ALA A 142 -1.98 3.10 13.96
CA ALA A 142 -1.68 4.50 13.62
C ALA A 142 -0.68 4.64 12.46
N LEU A 143 0.14 3.62 12.22
CA LEU A 143 1.11 3.58 11.13
C LEU A 143 0.50 3.18 9.78
N GLY A 144 -0.77 2.76 9.75
CA GLY A 144 -1.43 2.29 8.53
C GLY A 144 -0.99 0.90 8.09
N LEU A 145 -1.36 0.51 6.85
CA LEU A 145 -1.15 -0.84 6.30
C LEU A 145 0.33 -1.26 6.22
N GLY A 146 1.19 -0.36 5.87
CA GLY A 146 2.59 -0.58 5.52
C GLY A 146 3.03 0.55 4.61
N HIS A 147 3.65 0.22 3.48
CA HIS A 147 3.92 1.22 2.45
C HIS A 147 3.61 0.71 1.03
N VAL A 148 3.55 1.65 0.10
CA VAL A 148 3.46 1.39 -1.33
C VAL A 148 4.52 2.19 -2.07
N VAL A 149 5.18 1.56 -3.03
CA VAL A 149 6.16 2.24 -3.90
C VAL A 149 5.58 2.34 -5.30
N LEU A 150 5.40 3.58 -5.75
CA LEU A 150 4.89 3.89 -7.07
C LEU A 150 6.04 4.18 -8.03
N VAL A 151 5.88 3.75 -9.26
CA VAL A 151 6.74 4.18 -10.36
C VAL A 151 6.24 5.53 -10.85
N ALA A 152 7.14 6.51 -10.95
CA ALA A 152 6.85 7.89 -11.33
C ALA A 152 7.64 8.26 -12.59
N GLN A 153 6.94 8.65 -13.65
CA GLN A 153 7.54 9.17 -14.88
C GLN A 153 7.93 10.66 -14.72
N ASP A 154 7.12 11.40 -13.99
CA ASP A 154 7.39 12.77 -13.56
C ASP A 154 7.45 12.84 -12.03
N LEU A 155 8.64 12.53 -11.50
CA LEU A 155 8.87 12.51 -10.05
C LEU A 155 8.54 13.86 -9.40
N ALA A 156 8.81 14.98 -10.07
CA ALA A 156 8.56 16.32 -9.52
C ALA A 156 7.06 16.62 -9.41
N ALA A 157 6.27 16.27 -10.42
CA ALA A 157 4.82 16.43 -10.38
C ALA A 157 4.18 15.52 -9.30
N MET A 158 4.67 14.29 -9.18
CA MET A 158 4.20 13.37 -8.14
C MET A 158 4.57 13.84 -6.73
N GLU A 159 5.79 14.33 -6.51
CA GLU A 159 6.19 14.93 -5.23
C GLU A 159 5.34 16.18 -4.89
N ALA A 160 5.07 17.03 -5.87
CA ALA A 160 4.23 18.20 -5.67
C ALA A 160 2.79 17.81 -5.28
N PHE A 161 2.25 16.74 -5.85
CA PHE A 161 0.93 16.23 -5.52
C PHE A 161 0.90 15.62 -4.11
N TYR A 162 1.73 14.61 -3.85
CA TYR A 162 1.71 13.90 -2.57
C TYR A 162 2.25 14.78 -1.42
N GLY A 163 3.32 15.52 -1.63
CA GLY A 163 3.89 16.43 -0.63
C GLY A 163 3.12 17.74 -0.51
N GLY A 164 2.95 18.44 -1.63
CA GLY A 164 2.35 19.78 -1.61
C GLY A 164 0.85 19.80 -1.33
N LEU A 165 0.09 18.86 -1.90
CA LEU A 165 -1.37 18.84 -1.77
C LEU A 165 -1.86 17.88 -0.69
N LEU A 166 -1.31 16.66 -0.60
CA LEU A 166 -1.74 15.68 0.41
C LEU A 166 -0.96 15.82 1.72
N GLY A 167 0.16 16.57 1.75
CA GLY A 167 0.90 16.89 2.97
C GLY A 167 1.87 15.80 3.44
N PHE A 168 2.29 14.90 2.56
CA PHE A 168 3.37 13.97 2.90
C PHE A 168 4.69 14.71 3.10
N GLY A 169 5.42 14.36 4.16
CA GLY A 169 6.80 14.82 4.36
C GLY A 169 7.78 13.93 3.61
N VAL A 170 8.90 14.50 3.17
CA VAL A 170 10.02 13.72 2.61
C VAL A 170 10.90 13.24 3.76
N THR A 171 11.11 11.93 3.84
CA THR A 171 12.03 11.32 4.81
C THR A 171 13.42 11.20 4.21
N GLU A 172 13.50 10.66 2.99
CA GLU A 172 14.77 10.37 2.34
C GLU A 172 14.67 10.54 0.82
N ARG A 173 15.83 10.85 0.19
CA ARG A 173 15.98 10.83 -1.26
C ARG A 173 17.10 9.86 -1.63
N LEU A 174 16.79 8.95 -2.54
CA LEU A 174 17.76 8.03 -3.12
C LEU A 174 18.14 8.48 -4.52
N GLN A 175 19.42 8.42 -4.81
CA GLN A 175 19.93 8.48 -6.17
C GLN A 175 21.01 7.43 -6.34
N THR A 176 20.80 6.51 -7.27
CA THR A 176 21.75 5.42 -7.54
C THR A 176 21.77 5.08 -9.02
N GLN A 177 22.73 4.26 -9.41
CA GLN A 177 22.84 3.74 -10.76
C GLN A 177 22.94 2.22 -10.72
N VAL A 178 22.06 1.53 -11.45
CA VAL A 178 22.10 0.08 -11.61
C VAL A 178 22.29 -0.23 -13.09
N GLY A 179 23.52 -0.65 -13.46
CA GLY A 179 23.90 -0.81 -14.86
C GLY A 179 23.78 0.54 -15.61
N PRO A 180 23.06 0.57 -16.74
CA PRO A 180 22.83 1.82 -17.49
C PRO A 180 21.68 2.68 -16.92
N VAL A 181 20.93 2.19 -15.94
CA VAL A 181 19.71 2.85 -15.42
C VAL A 181 20.05 3.73 -14.24
N HIS A 182 19.74 5.03 -14.35
CA HIS A 182 19.74 5.94 -13.20
C HIS A 182 18.39 5.82 -12.49
N ILE A 183 18.44 5.61 -11.19
CA ILE A 183 17.27 5.48 -10.32
C ILE A 183 17.26 6.66 -9.37
N ARG A 184 16.14 7.38 -9.36
CA ARG A 184 15.85 8.41 -8.36
C ARG A 184 14.63 7.96 -7.57
N GLY A 185 14.71 8.07 -6.26
CA GLY A 185 13.61 7.72 -5.38
C GLY A 185 13.39 8.77 -4.31
N THR A 186 12.15 8.96 -3.91
CA THR A 186 11.77 9.83 -2.80
C THR A 186 10.87 9.05 -1.87
N PHE A 187 11.34 8.83 -0.65
CA PHE A 187 10.59 8.20 0.43
C PHE A 187 9.80 9.27 1.18
N MET A 188 8.50 9.03 1.34
CA MET A 188 7.57 10.02 1.89
C MET A 188 6.73 9.42 3.01
N HIS A 189 6.60 10.16 4.11
CA HIS A 189 5.81 9.77 5.26
C HIS A 189 4.55 10.62 5.41
N CYS A 190 3.50 10.02 5.95
CA CYS A 190 2.30 10.72 6.38
C CYS A 190 1.96 10.48 7.86
N ASN A 191 2.83 9.75 8.57
CA ASN A 191 2.78 9.48 10.00
C ASN A 191 4.20 9.15 10.48
N GLN A 192 4.37 8.46 11.60
CA GLN A 192 5.68 8.13 12.17
C GLN A 192 6.41 6.97 11.47
N ARG A 193 5.80 6.31 10.48
CA ARG A 193 6.49 5.32 9.66
C ARG A 193 7.56 6.01 8.81
N HIS A 194 8.74 5.42 8.66
CA HIS A 194 9.81 5.95 7.82
C HIS A 194 9.28 6.41 6.45
N HIS A 195 8.45 5.59 5.83
CA HIS A 195 7.68 5.99 4.65
C HIS A 195 6.38 5.17 4.56
N SER A 196 5.32 5.82 4.13
CA SER A 196 4.04 5.18 3.76
C SER A 196 3.88 5.12 2.24
N LEU A 197 4.64 5.96 1.54
CA LEU A 197 4.73 6.05 0.09
C LEU A 197 6.19 6.25 -0.30
N ALA A 198 6.63 5.63 -1.41
CA ALA A 198 7.80 6.06 -2.11
C ALA A 198 7.49 6.22 -3.61
N LEU A 199 8.21 7.14 -4.25
CA LEU A 199 8.12 7.44 -5.67
C LEU A 199 9.46 7.13 -6.31
N PHE A 200 9.47 6.27 -7.32
CA PHE A 200 10.70 5.87 -8.00
C PHE A 200 10.62 6.14 -9.50
N ASP A 201 11.61 6.88 -10.00
CA ASP A 201 11.84 7.08 -11.44
C ASP A 201 12.56 5.83 -11.97
N LEU A 202 11.75 4.87 -12.43
CA LEU A 202 12.20 3.57 -12.95
C LEU A 202 11.57 3.29 -14.31
N PRO A 203 12.29 2.65 -15.24
CA PRO A 203 11.68 2.10 -16.43
C PRO A 203 10.86 0.85 -16.07
N SER A 204 9.55 1.01 -15.93
CA SER A 204 8.62 -0.07 -15.63
C SER A 204 7.33 0.11 -16.40
N SER A 205 6.72 -1.02 -16.79
CA SER A 205 5.35 -1.05 -17.32
C SER A 205 4.28 -1.06 -16.23
N PHE A 206 4.67 -1.31 -14.98
CA PHE A 206 3.80 -1.26 -13.82
C PHE A 206 3.86 0.13 -13.18
N ARG A 207 2.71 0.64 -12.74
CA ARG A 207 2.63 1.84 -11.92
C ARG A 207 3.10 1.60 -10.48
N ILE A 208 2.99 0.39 -10.00
CA ILE A 208 3.47 -0.05 -8.69
C ILE A 208 4.77 -0.84 -8.85
N HIS A 209 5.77 -0.52 -8.04
CA HIS A 209 6.96 -1.36 -7.91
C HIS A 209 6.66 -2.48 -6.91
N HIS A 210 6.26 -2.13 -5.69
CA HIS A 210 5.85 -3.09 -4.66
C HIS A 210 4.91 -2.46 -3.63
N PHE A 211 4.28 -3.31 -2.83
CA PHE A 211 3.71 -2.95 -1.53
C PHE A 211 4.40 -3.75 -0.43
N MET A 212 4.46 -3.19 0.75
CA MET A 212 5.12 -3.80 1.90
C MET A 212 4.13 -4.07 3.03
N LEU A 213 4.25 -5.24 3.65
CA LEU A 213 3.65 -5.54 4.94
C LEU A 213 4.76 -5.72 5.98
N GLN A 214 4.74 -4.90 7.03
CA GLN A 214 5.72 -4.97 8.10
C GLN A 214 5.27 -6.00 9.14
N ALA A 215 5.97 -7.14 9.19
CA ALA A 215 5.79 -8.12 10.25
C ALA A 215 6.35 -7.59 11.59
N ARG A 216 5.75 -8.00 12.71
CA ARG A 216 6.25 -7.64 14.04
C ARG A 216 7.50 -8.43 14.45
N SER A 217 7.77 -9.54 13.79
CA SER A 217 8.84 -10.46 14.14
C SER A 217 9.77 -10.74 12.97
N LEU A 218 11.09 -10.64 13.19
CA LEU A 218 12.09 -11.13 12.23
C LEU A 218 11.93 -12.62 11.91
N ARG A 219 11.48 -13.40 12.88
CA ARG A 219 11.17 -14.81 12.67
C ARG A 219 10.13 -15.01 11.60
N ASP A 220 9.10 -14.16 11.57
CA ASP A 220 8.04 -14.24 10.58
C ASP A 220 8.52 -13.81 9.19
N VAL A 221 9.48 -12.89 9.11
CA VAL A 221 10.14 -12.54 7.84
C VAL A 221 10.91 -13.74 7.29
N GLY A 222 11.75 -14.40 8.10
CA GLY A 222 12.49 -15.59 7.67
C GLY A 222 11.57 -16.73 7.22
N ARG A 223 10.51 -17.02 8.00
CA ARG A 223 9.50 -18.02 7.63
C ARG A 223 8.72 -17.65 6.37
N ALA A 224 8.47 -16.36 6.15
CA ALA A 224 7.82 -15.88 4.95
C ALA A 224 8.71 -16.08 3.72
N PHE A 225 10.02 -15.85 3.86
CA PHE A 225 11.00 -16.11 2.81
C PHE A 225 11.04 -17.61 2.43
N GLU A 226 11.22 -18.51 3.41
CA GLU A 226 11.18 -19.96 3.19
C GLU A 226 9.86 -20.41 2.53
N ARG A 227 8.75 -19.79 2.91
CA ARG A 227 7.43 -20.07 2.33
C ARG A 227 7.33 -19.61 0.88
N ALA A 228 7.87 -18.42 0.54
CA ALA A 228 7.91 -17.93 -0.83
C ALA A 228 8.71 -18.87 -1.72
N GLU A 229 9.88 -19.33 -1.27
CA GLU A 229 10.69 -20.34 -1.97
C GLU A 229 9.92 -21.67 -2.14
N SER A 230 9.28 -22.16 -1.08
CA SER A 230 8.50 -23.41 -1.10
C SER A 230 7.31 -23.36 -2.05
N LEU A 231 6.71 -22.18 -2.23
CA LEU A 231 5.62 -21.94 -3.18
C LEU A 231 6.12 -21.67 -4.62
N GLY A 232 7.44 -21.59 -4.80
CA GLY A 232 8.06 -21.32 -6.11
C GLY A 232 7.78 -19.91 -6.61
N LEU A 233 7.61 -18.94 -5.71
CA LEU A 233 7.48 -17.54 -6.10
C LEU A 233 8.84 -17.01 -6.57
N PRO A 234 8.91 -16.26 -7.69
CA PRO A 234 10.13 -15.58 -8.07
C PRO A 234 10.58 -14.60 -6.96
N ILE A 235 11.82 -14.74 -6.50
CA ILE A 235 12.44 -13.84 -5.54
C ILE A 235 13.13 -12.73 -6.32
N ASP A 236 12.72 -11.49 -6.11
CA ASP A 236 13.31 -10.31 -6.76
C ASP A 236 14.56 -9.83 -6.02
N LEU A 237 14.48 -9.81 -4.68
CA LEU A 237 15.59 -9.51 -3.79
C LEU A 237 15.56 -10.47 -2.60
N ASP A 238 16.69 -11.12 -2.36
CA ASP A 238 16.91 -11.99 -1.21
C ASP A 238 16.81 -11.23 0.11
N LEU A 239 16.81 -11.97 1.22
CA LEU A 239 16.88 -11.40 2.56
C LEU A 239 18.05 -10.43 2.68
N GLY A 240 17.76 -9.21 3.05
CA GLY A 240 18.75 -8.16 3.23
C GLY A 240 18.26 -7.07 4.17
N GLN A 241 19.17 -6.22 4.58
CA GLN A 241 18.87 -5.06 5.42
C GLN A 241 19.04 -3.78 4.61
N HIS A 242 18.01 -2.92 4.66
CA HIS A 242 18.10 -1.58 4.11
C HIS A 242 19.13 -0.75 4.88
N PRO A 243 19.83 0.18 4.19
CA PRO A 243 20.68 1.15 4.87
C PRO A 243 19.90 1.99 5.87
N GLU A 244 20.60 2.55 6.85
CA GLU A 244 20.03 3.61 7.70
C GLU A 244 19.70 4.85 6.83
N PRO A 245 18.61 5.60 7.14
CA PRO A 245 17.81 5.51 8.38
C PRO A 245 16.62 4.54 8.34
N ASP A 246 16.31 3.87 7.22
CA ASP A 246 15.19 2.93 7.14
C ASP A 246 15.43 1.68 8.00
N GLY A 247 16.59 1.01 7.83
CA GLY A 247 17.02 -0.14 8.61
C GLY A 247 16.16 -1.40 8.49
N THR A 248 15.16 -1.41 7.61
CA THR A 248 14.24 -2.55 7.41
C THR A 248 15.01 -3.79 6.97
N PHE A 249 14.77 -4.92 7.64
CA PHE A 249 15.20 -6.23 7.18
C PHE A 249 14.07 -6.91 6.46
N SER A 250 14.26 -7.22 5.17
CA SER A 250 13.17 -7.68 4.30
C SER A 250 13.66 -8.56 3.15
N PHE A 251 12.70 -9.08 2.38
CA PHE A 251 12.89 -9.67 1.06
C PHE A 251 11.75 -9.25 0.14
N TYR A 252 11.97 -9.41 -1.18
CA TYR A 252 10.98 -9.09 -2.21
C TYR A 252 10.72 -10.30 -3.07
N ALA A 253 9.45 -10.53 -3.41
CA ALA A 253 9.05 -11.58 -4.34
C ALA A 253 7.85 -11.14 -5.18
N GLU A 254 7.59 -11.82 -6.29
CA GLU A 254 6.53 -11.46 -7.21
C GLU A 254 5.13 -11.80 -6.69
N THR A 255 4.19 -10.90 -6.92
CA THR A 255 2.75 -11.13 -6.76
C THR A 255 2.20 -11.91 -7.96
N PRO A 256 0.96 -12.44 -7.88
CA PRO A 256 0.29 -13.05 -9.04
C PRO A 256 0.09 -12.15 -10.26
N SER A 257 0.26 -10.84 -10.11
CA SER A 257 0.16 -9.82 -11.17
C SER A 257 1.50 -9.37 -11.71
N GLY A 258 2.64 -9.89 -11.18
CA GLY A 258 3.99 -9.67 -11.72
C GLY A 258 4.73 -8.44 -11.18
N PHE A 259 4.13 -7.65 -10.31
CA PHE A 259 4.85 -6.66 -9.50
C PHE A 259 5.21 -7.25 -8.14
N ALA A 260 6.15 -6.65 -7.44
CA ALA A 260 6.65 -7.21 -6.20
C ALA A 260 5.74 -6.97 -4.98
N PHE A 261 5.88 -7.82 -3.97
CA PHE A 261 5.54 -7.53 -2.58
C PHE A 261 6.79 -7.65 -1.71
N GLU A 262 6.78 -6.94 -0.60
CA GLU A 262 7.83 -6.97 0.39
C GLU A 262 7.28 -7.44 1.73
N ILE A 263 7.98 -8.36 2.39
CA ILE A 263 7.76 -8.66 3.81
C ILE A 263 9.02 -8.27 4.57
N GLY A 264 8.87 -7.33 5.49
CA GLY A 264 9.98 -6.83 6.29
C GLY A 264 9.62 -6.63 7.75
N ALA A 265 10.64 -6.33 8.56
CA ALA A 265 10.50 -6.01 9.97
C ALA A 265 11.61 -5.02 10.40
N GLN A 266 11.49 -4.48 11.61
CA GLN A 266 12.46 -3.55 12.22
C GLN A 266 12.65 -2.22 11.48
N THR A 267 11.66 -1.79 10.68
CA THR A 267 11.66 -0.45 10.08
C THR A 267 11.78 0.61 11.17
N GLN A 268 12.71 1.54 11.02
CA GLN A 268 12.88 2.67 11.95
C GLN A 268 11.69 3.63 11.83
N ALA A 269 11.29 4.20 12.96
CA ALA A 269 10.34 5.32 12.98
C ALA A 269 11.11 6.65 12.83
N ILE A 270 10.42 7.67 12.31
CA ILE A 270 10.94 9.03 12.21
C ILE A 270 10.55 9.87 13.42
#